data_c491539d3e5dc29cc3e69be946116350
#
_entry.id   c491539d3e5dc29cc3e69be946116350
#
_cell.length_a   1.000
_cell.length_b   1.000
_cell.length_c   1.000
_cell.angle_alpha   90.00
_cell.angle_beta   90.00
_cell.angle_gamma   90.00
#
_symmetry.space_group_name_H-M   'P 1'
#
loop_
_entity.id
_entity.type
_entity.pdbx_description
1 polymer ?
#
loop_
_entity_poly.entity_id
_entity_poly.type
_entity_poly.pdbx_seq_one_letter_code
_entity_poly.pdbx_strand_id
1 'polypeptide(L)'
;MTEGAIRIEQIAERFDISLMTVHRDLDELEFRGLLRKSRGIATALPSSLVESSDVFRVSQQADAKHQLALAAIDLIEPGQAVFLDDSTTVQQLTGLLAAKAPLTVITNCLMVINELNSVRGISLVALGGNYYNWCSSFMGRMTTTAIEQLRADVFIMSTAAITDDICFHQSQETIDTKRAMFDVSAKRILLADHTKFKKRALYGLAQLTEFDHVIVDSRTSSDDIDRLRGKGTHLLVAPETPGLIA
;
A
#
# COMPACT_ATOMS: atom_id res chain seq x y z
N MET A 1 9.14 -14.56 30.08
CA MET A 1 8.53 -14.77 28.77
C MET A 1 9.12 -13.73 27.83
N THR A 2 9.64 -14.12 26.70
CA THR A 2 10.10 -13.18 25.67
C THR A 2 8.88 -12.39 25.20
N GLU A 3 8.95 -11.07 25.18
CA GLU A 3 7.89 -10.21 24.63
C GLU A 3 7.53 -10.69 23.23
N GLY A 4 6.23 -10.95 22.97
CA GLY A 4 5.73 -11.37 21.68
C GLY A 4 5.60 -12.89 21.44
N ALA A 5 5.84 -13.76 22.42
CA ALA A 5 5.64 -15.21 22.31
C ALA A 5 4.61 -15.74 23.32
N ILE A 6 3.69 -16.57 22.87
CA ILE A 6 2.62 -17.16 23.68
C ILE A 6 2.44 -18.65 23.34
N ARG A 7 2.11 -19.48 24.31
CA ARG A 7 1.76 -20.90 24.06
C ARG A 7 0.37 -21.00 23.44
N ILE A 8 0.21 -21.91 22.51
CA ILE A 8 -1.05 -22.13 21.78
C ILE A 8 -2.18 -22.52 22.76
N GLU A 9 -1.86 -23.33 23.78
CA GLU A 9 -2.82 -23.72 24.81
C GLU A 9 -3.33 -22.50 25.62
N GLN A 10 -2.45 -21.56 25.93
CA GLN A 10 -2.83 -20.33 26.65
C GLN A 10 -3.75 -19.42 25.83
N ILE A 11 -3.63 -19.47 24.49
CA ILE A 11 -4.56 -18.75 23.60
C ILE A 11 -5.93 -19.41 23.68
N ALA A 12 -6.01 -20.75 23.62
CA ALA A 12 -7.27 -21.48 23.74
C ALA A 12 -8.00 -21.18 25.05
N GLU A 13 -7.26 -21.23 26.17
CA GLU A 13 -7.79 -20.88 27.50
C GLU A 13 -8.25 -19.43 27.60
N ARG A 14 -7.45 -18.49 27.09
CA ARG A 14 -7.73 -17.05 27.19
C ARG A 14 -8.96 -16.61 26.40
N PHE A 15 -9.22 -17.23 25.24
CA PHE A 15 -10.33 -16.89 24.35
C PHE A 15 -11.51 -17.87 24.46
N ASP A 16 -11.41 -18.89 25.33
CA ASP A 16 -12.42 -19.94 25.52
C ASP A 16 -12.83 -20.61 24.19
N ILE A 17 -11.84 -21.00 23.39
CA ILE A 17 -12.02 -21.67 22.11
C ILE A 17 -11.21 -22.96 22.02
N SER A 18 -11.60 -23.86 21.11
CA SER A 18 -10.91 -25.14 20.95
C SER A 18 -9.48 -24.94 20.42
N LEU A 19 -8.55 -25.84 20.83
CA LEU A 19 -7.19 -25.87 20.28
C LEU A 19 -7.19 -25.99 18.76
N MET A 20 -8.15 -26.71 18.17
CA MET A 20 -8.27 -26.84 16.72
C MET A 20 -8.61 -25.49 16.07
N THR A 21 -9.49 -24.70 16.67
CA THR A 21 -9.81 -23.34 16.22
C THR A 21 -8.58 -22.46 16.30
N VAL A 22 -7.85 -22.50 17.44
CA VAL A 22 -6.60 -21.74 17.59
C VAL A 22 -5.58 -22.11 16.53
N HIS A 23 -5.39 -23.41 16.30
CA HIS A 23 -4.42 -23.86 15.26
C HIS A 23 -4.79 -23.34 13.88
N ARG A 24 -6.07 -23.43 13.48
CA ARG A 24 -6.53 -22.94 12.17
C ARG A 24 -6.35 -21.44 12.04
N ASP A 25 -6.68 -20.68 13.06
CA ASP A 25 -6.58 -19.21 13.04
C ASP A 25 -5.12 -18.77 13.05
N LEU A 26 -4.25 -19.47 13.80
CA LEU A 26 -2.82 -19.23 13.78
C LEU A 26 -2.16 -19.65 12.45
N ASP A 27 -2.64 -20.71 11.78
CA ASP A 27 -2.17 -21.10 10.45
C ASP A 27 -2.47 -20.01 9.42
N GLU A 28 -3.66 -19.43 9.49
CA GLU A 28 -4.03 -18.29 8.65
C GLU A 28 -3.16 -17.06 8.91
N LEU A 29 -2.91 -16.73 10.19
CA LEU A 29 -2.04 -15.61 10.55
C LEU A 29 -0.57 -15.85 10.16
N GLU A 30 -0.08 -17.08 10.28
CA GLU A 30 1.27 -17.46 9.82
C GLU A 30 1.38 -17.39 8.30
N PHE A 31 0.36 -17.88 7.58
CA PHE A 31 0.29 -17.77 6.12
C PHE A 31 0.32 -16.31 5.65
N ARG A 32 -0.34 -15.41 6.41
CA ARG A 32 -0.32 -13.96 6.16
C ARG A 32 0.95 -13.27 6.64
N GLY A 33 1.92 -13.99 7.20
CA GLY A 33 3.20 -13.42 7.64
C GLY A 33 3.11 -12.54 8.89
N LEU A 34 2.10 -12.72 9.74
CA LEU A 34 1.91 -11.94 10.96
C LEU A 34 2.58 -12.53 12.19
N LEU A 35 2.78 -13.84 12.20
CA LEU A 35 3.43 -14.59 13.27
C LEU A 35 4.17 -15.81 12.72
N ARG A 36 4.89 -16.49 13.60
CA ARG A 36 5.52 -17.80 13.36
C ARG A 36 5.08 -18.80 14.40
N LYS A 37 4.69 -20.00 13.95
CA LYS A 37 4.43 -21.14 14.84
C LYS A 37 5.65 -22.04 14.92
N SER A 38 6.05 -22.39 16.14
CA SER A 38 7.09 -23.38 16.37
C SER A 38 6.91 -24.07 17.73
N ARG A 39 6.88 -25.40 17.72
CA ARG A 39 6.84 -26.24 18.95
C ARG A 39 5.76 -25.81 19.96
N GLY A 40 4.52 -25.57 19.49
CA GLY A 40 3.39 -25.19 20.37
C GLY A 40 3.43 -23.73 20.86
N ILE A 41 4.30 -22.91 20.28
CA ILE A 41 4.41 -21.48 20.60
C ILE A 41 4.09 -20.66 19.34
N ALA A 42 3.23 -19.66 19.47
CA ALA A 42 3.04 -18.62 18.50
C ALA A 42 3.92 -17.40 18.89
N THR A 43 4.73 -16.95 17.96
CA THR A 43 5.63 -15.80 18.15
C THR A 43 5.29 -14.73 17.14
N ALA A 44 5.01 -13.52 17.61
CA ALA A 44 4.83 -12.37 16.72
C ALA A 44 6.12 -12.13 15.92
N LEU A 45 5.97 -11.86 14.62
CA LEU A 45 7.12 -11.46 13.82
C LEU A 45 7.58 -10.04 14.23
N PRO A 46 8.84 -9.67 13.93
CA PRO A 46 9.32 -8.30 14.16
C PRO A 46 8.35 -7.28 13.56
N SER A 47 8.14 -6.17 14.25
CA SER A 47 7.16 -5.13 13.88
C SER A 47 7.28 -4.68 12.41
N SER A 48 8.51 -4.62 11.88
CA SER A 48 8.76 -4.26 10.48
C SER A 48 8.14 -5.24 9.47
N LEU A 49 8.11 -6.55 9.77
CA LEU A 49 7.48 -7.56 8.91
C LEU A 49 5.95 -7.54 9.07
N VAL A 50 5.45 -7.39 10.30
CA VAL A 50 4.00 -7.25 10.57
C VAL A 50 3.45 -6.00 9.92
N GLU A 51 4.17 -4.87 10.03
CA GLU A 51 3.78 -3.60 9.40
C GLU A 51 3.80 -3.65 7.87
N SER A 52 4.49 -4.61 7.27
CA SER A 52 4.48 -4.84 5.82
C SER A 52 3.22 -5.57 5.34
N SER A 53 2.53 -6.32 6.23
CA SER A 53 1.31 -7.07 5.87
C SER A 53 0.17 -6.12 5.49
N ASP A 54 -0.53 -6.43 4.39
CA ASP A 54 -1.71 -5.70 3.93
C ASP A 54 -2.84 -5.74 4.97
N VAL A 55 -3.05 -6.88 5.64
CA VAL A 55 -4.06 -7.07 6.70
C VAL A 55 -3.86 -6.05 7.82
N PHE A 56 -2.62 -5.87 8.29
CA PHE A 56 -2.32 -4.87 9.30
C PHE A 56 -2.51 -3.45 8.73
N ARG A 57 -2.00 -3.19 7.53
CA ARG A 57 -2.02 -1.87 6.90
C ARG A 57 -3.42 -1.38 6.55
N VAL A 58 -4.36 -2.26 6.18
CA VAL A 58 -5.75 -1.87 5.81
C VAL A 58 -6.42 -1.10 6.94
N SER A 59 -6.32 -1.57 8.18
CA SER A 59 -6.95 -0.94 9.34
C SER A 59 -6.25 0.33 9.84
N GLN A 60 -4.99 0.55 9.42
CA GLN A 60 -4.21 1.70 9.89
C GLN A 60 -4.53 2.96 9.08
N GLN A 61 -4.81 4.08 9.76
CA GLN A 61 -5.01 5.40 9.14
C GLN A 61 -6.10 5.40 8.04
N ALA A 62 -7.22 4.68 8.24
CA ALA A 62 -8.27 4.52 7.22
C ALA A 62 -8.81 5.88 6.73
N ASP A 63 -9.08 6.82 7.65
CA ASP A 63 -9.58 8.16 7.31
C ASP A 63 -8.58 8.95 6.47
N ALA A 64 -7.28 8.94 6.85
CA ALA A 64 -6.25 9.63 6.10
C ALA A 64 -6.11 9.04 4.69
N LYS A 65 -6.14 7.72 4.55
CA LYS A 65 -6.07 7.06 3.23
C LYS A 65 -7.25 7.42 2.35
N HIS A 66 -8.44 7.49 2.93
CA HIS A 66 -9.64 7.91 2.21
C HIS A 66 -9.54 9.36 1.74
N GLN A 67 -9.08 10.28 2.59
CA GLN A 67 -8.82 11.68 2.21
C GLN A 67 -7.80 11.78 1.06
N LEU A 68 -6.70 11.02 1.15
CA LEU A 68 -5.69 10.96 0.09
C LEU A 68 -6.27 10.46 -1.24
N ALA A 69 -7.13 9.44 -1.19
CA ALA A 69 -7.79 8.91 -2.39
C ALA A 69 -8.75 9.92 -3.02
N LEU A 70 -9.54 10.64 -2.21
CA LEU A 70 -10.42 11.71 -2.68
C LEU A 70 -9.65 12.86 -3.35
N ALA A 71 -8.48 13.23 -2.81
CA ALA A 71 -7.65 14.25 -3.43
C ALA A 71 -6.95 13.75 -4.71
N ALA A 72 -6.62 12.46 -4.78
CA ALA A 72 -5.94 11.88 -5.93
C ALA A 72 -6.86 11.63 -7.13
N ILE A 73 -8.13 11.29 -6.88
CA ILE A 73 -9.08 10.96 -7.96
C ILE A 73 -9.28 12.13 -8.94
N ASP A 74 -9.16 13.37 -8.46
CA ASP A 74 -9.31 14.57 -9.29
C ASP A 74 -8.14 14.77 -10.27
N LEU A 75 -7.02 14.07 -10.07
CA LEU A 75 -5.86 14.10 -10.97
C LEU A 75 -5.93 13.04 -12.08
N ILE A 76 -6.98 12.22 -12.11
CA ILE A 76 -7.24 11.20 -13.12
C ILE A 76 -8.31 11.71 -14.08
N GLU A 77 -8.05 11.57 -15.39
CA GLU A 77 -8.96 11.95 -16.46
C GLU A 77 -9.51 10.73 -17.20
N PRO A 78 -10.74 10.76 -17.69
CA PRO A 78 -11.30 9.69 -18.53
C PRO A 78 -10.40 9.43 -19.75
N GLY A 79 -10.27 8.16 -20.12
CA GLY A 79 -9.44 7.70 -21.24
C GLY A 79 -8.01 7.37 -20.90
N GLN A 80 -7.53 7.71 -19.69
CA GLN A 80 -6.15 7.45 -19.28
C GLN A 80 -5.87 5.99 -18.95
N ALA A 81 -4.61 5.60 -19.12
CA ALA A 81 -4.02 4.38 -18.57
C ALA A 81 -3.37 4.72 -17.21
N VAL A 82 -3.79 4.02 -16.15
CA VAL A 82 -3.39 4.30 -14.78
C VAL A 82 -2.77 3.06 -14.13
N PHE A 83 -1.52 3.16 -13.72
CA PHE A 83 -0.92 2.18 -12.81
C PHE A 83 -1.36 2.44 -11.38
N LEU A 84 -1.81 1.39 -10.70
CA LEU A 84 -2.09 1.36 -9.26
C LEU A 84 -1.17 0.34 -8.59
N ASP A 85 -0.43 0.76 -7.57
CA ASP A 85 0.46 -0.12 -6.82
C ASP A 85 -0.28 -1.02 -5.82
N ASP A 86 0.49 -1.81 -5.06
CA ASP A 86 0.02 -2.76 -4.04
C ASP A 86 -0.29 -2.12 -2.67
N SER A 87 -0.35 -0.80 -2.57
CA SER A 87 -0.56 -0.15 -1.30
C SER A 87 -2.04 -0.09 -0.89
N THR A 88 -2.31 -0.32 0.39
CA THR A 88 -3.66 -0.17 0.96
C THR A 88 -4.16 1.28 0.94
N THR A 89 -3.29 2.25 0.67
CA THR A 89 -3.67 3.65 0.46
C THR A 89 -4.26 3.83 -0.93
N VAL A 90 -3.58 3.29 -1.96
CA VAL A 90 -4.05 3.36 -3.35
C VAL A 90 -5.30 2.51 -3.57
N GLN A 91 -5.44 1.41 -2.85
CA GLN A 91 -6.66 0.59 -2.86
C GLN A 91 -7.93 1.41 -2.56
N GLN A 92 -7.85 2.47 -1.75
CA GLN A 92 -9.01 3.34 -1.49
C GLN A 92 -9.55 4.06 -2.75
N LEU A 93 -8.78 4.11 -3.84
CA LEU A 93 -9.23 4.69 -5.11
C LEU A 93 -10.20 3.77 -5.87
N THR A 94 -10.16 2.47 -5.66
CA THR A 94 -10.93 1.49 -6.47
C THR A 94 -12.42 1.81 -6.52
N GLY A 95 -13.03 2.15 -5.38
CA GLY A 95 -14.43 2.56 -5.29
C GLY A 95 -14.77 3.87 -5.99
N LEU A 96 -13.77 4.70 -6.31
CA LEU A 96 -13.94 6.02 -6.91
C LEU A 96 -13.72 6.01 -8.43
N LEU A 97 -12.98 5.02 -8.96
CA LEU A 97 -12.55 4.99 -10.37
C LEU A 97 -13.72 4.88 -11.36
N ALA A 98 -14.83 4.27 -10.98
CA ALA A 98 -16.02 4.15 -11.84
C ALA A 98 -16.56 5.53 -12.31
N ALA A 99 -16.41 6.57 -11.47
CA ALA A 99 -16.82 7.93 -11.79
C ALA A 99 -15.91 8.59 -12.84
N LYS A 100 -14.72 8.05 -13.08
CA LYS A 100 -13.75 8.55 -14.07
C LYS A 100 -13.68 7.67 -15.33
N ALA A 101 -14.57 6.69 -15.46
CA ALA A 101 -14.62 5.83 -16.65
C ALA A 101 -14.88 6.66 -17.93
N PRO A 102 -14.35 6.23 -19.11
CA PRO A 102 -13.58 5.00 -19.30
C PRO A 102 -12.12 5.12 -18.86
N LEU A 103 -11.56 4.05 -18.27
CA LEU A 103 -10.13 4.01 -17.87
C LEU A 103 -9.51 2.65 -18.22
N THR A 104 -8.20 2.63 -18.42
CA THR A 104 -7.39 1.41 -18.35
C THR A 104 -6.64 1.38 -17.04
N VAL A 105 -6.93 0.42 -16.17
CA VAL A 105 -6.22 0.25 -14.90
C VAL A 105 -5.24 -0.90 -15.02
N ILE A 106 -4.00 -0.67 -14.64
CA ILE A 106 -2.90 -1.64 -14.67
C ILE A 106 -2.42 -1.85 -13.25
N THR A 107 -2.40 -3.07 -12.75
CA THR A 107 -1.99 -3.35 -11.36
C THR A 107 -1.41 -4.75 -11.19
N ASN A 108 -0.51 -4.89 -10.22
CA ASN A 108 0.01 -6.15 -9.71
C ASN A 108 -0.68 -6.60 -8.41
N CYS A 109 -1.63 -5.83 -7.88
CA CYS A 109 -2.30 -6.08 -6.61
C CYS A 109 -3.56 -6.93 -6.82
N LEU A 110 -3.59 -8.14 -6.22
CA LEU A 110 -4.74 -9.05 -6.33
C LEU A 110 -6.02 -8.44 -5.76
N MET A 111 -5.92 -7.63 -4.70
CA MET A 111 -7.09 -6.98 -4.10
C MET A 111 -7.71 -5.96 -5.07
N VAL A 112 -6.89 -5.12 -5.72
CA VAL A 112 -7.35 -4.18 -6.76
C VAL A 112 -7.95 -4.92 -7.95
N ILE A 113 -7.32 -6.03 -8.38
CA ILE A 113 -7.85 -6.89 -9.45
C ILE A 113 -9.25 -7.40 -9.10
N ASN A 114 -9.44 -7.93 -7.89
CA ASN A 114 -10.72 -8.48 -7.43
C ASN A 114 -11.81 -7.41 -7.33
N GLU A 115 -11.48 -6.19 -6.92
CA GLU A 115 -12.43 -5.10 -6.81
C GLU A 115 -12.86 -4.52 -8.17
N LEU A 116 -11.94 -4.52 -9.16
CA LEU A 116 -12.19 -3.87 -10.45
C LEU A 116 -12.61 -4.81 -11.59
N ASN A 117 -12.50 -6.12 -11.42
CA ASN A 117 -12.72 -7.10 -12.50
C ASN A 117 -14.12 -7.07 -13.15
N SER A 118 -15.10 -6.51 -12.48
CA SER A 118 -16.49 -6.41 -12.95
C SER A 118 -17.00 -4.97 -13.07
N VAL A 119 -16.13 -3.96 -12.88
CA VAL A 119 -16.53 -2.55 -12.93
C VAL A 119 -16.66 -2.11 -14.38
N ARG A 120 -17.86 -1.67 -14.77
CA ARG A 120 -18.13 -1.21 -16.14
C ARG A 120 -17.32 0.04 -16.48
N GLY A 121 -16.76 0.05 -17.68
CA GLY A 121 -15.95 1.17 -18.17
C GLY A 121 -14.49 1.14 -17.70
N ILE A 122 -14.10 0.15 -16.90
CA ILE A 122 -12.72 -0.10 -16.54
C ILE A 122 -12.18 -1.27 -17.38
N SER A 123 -11.14 -1.00 -18.18
CA SER A 123 -10.32 -2.03 -18.82
C SER A 123 -9.21 -2.41 -17.85
N LEU A 124 -9.18 -3.66 -17.38
CA LEU A 124 -8.23 -4.09 -16.36
C LEU A 124 -7.08 -4.91 -16.97
N VAL A 125 -5.85 -4.48 -16.73
CA VAL A 125 -4.62 -5.22 -17.05
C VAL A 125 -4.03 -5.75 -15.74
N ALA A 126 -4.19 -7.04 -15.49
CA ALA A 126 -3.63 -7.71 -14.31
C ALA A 126 -2.21 -8.20 -14.62
N LEU A 127 -1.24 -7.69 -13.87
CA LEU A 127 0.16 -8.09 -13.97
C LEU A 127 0.38 -9.35 -13.13
N GLY A 128 0.83 -10.43 -13.77
CA GLY A 128 1.21 -11.67 -13.10
C GLY A 128 2.67 -11.65 -12.63
N GLY A 129 3.09 -12.75 -11.98
CA GLY A 129 4.46 -12.93 -11.47
C GLY A 129 4.49 -13.89 -10.27
N ASN A 130 5.51 -13.76 -9.42
CA ASN A 130 5.55 -14.47 -8.14
C ASN A 130 4.56 -13.84 -7.17
N TYR A 131 3.66 -14.63 -6.62
CA TYR A 131 2.68 -14.14 -5.65
C TYR A 131 3.27 -14.05 -4.25
N TYR A 132 3.11 -12.90 -3.63
CA TYR A 132 3.52 -12.61 -2.25
C TYR A 132 2.29 -12.41 -1.38
N ASN A 133 1.99 -13.39 -0.53
CA ASN A 133 0.78 -13.43 0.30
C ASN A 133 0.71 -12.31 1.36
N TRP A 134 1.85 -11.83 1.86
CA TRP A 134 1.90 -10.77 2.89
C TRP A 134 1.42 -9.39 2.38
N CYS A 135 1.41 -9.17 1.09
CA CYS A 135 0.92 -7.94 0.46
C CYS A 135 -0.10 -8.17 -0.64
N SER A 136 -0.55 -9.43 -0.82
CA SER A 136 -1.54 -9.84 -1.83
C SER A 136 -1.18 -9.36 -3.25
N SER A 137 0.10 -9.48 -3.64
CA SER A 137 0.59 -8.89 -4.89
C SER A 137 1.55 -9.79 -5.65
N PHE A 138 1.62 -9.57 -6.95
CA PHE A 138 2.54 -10.24 -7.85
C PHE A 138 3.78 -9.38 -8.10
N MET A 139 4.98 -9.95 -7.96
CA MET A 139 6.25 -9.24 -8.15
C MET A 139 7.29 -10.16 -8.80
N GLY A 140 8.49 -9.64 -8.99
CA GLY A 140 9.62 -10.34 -9.56
C GLY A 140 9.80 -10.06 -11.04
N ARG A 141 10.77 -10.76 -11.65
CA ARG A 141 11.22 -10.46 -13.02
C ARG A 141 10.10 -10.54 -14.08
N MET A 142 9.18 -11.49 -13.94
CA MET A 142 8.04 -11.58 -14.87
C MET A 142 7.19 -10.32 -14.84
N THR A 143 6.93 -9.80 -13.64
CA THR A 143 6.14 -8.58 -13.42
C THR A 143 6.87 -7.36 -13.98
N THR A 144 8.14 -7.15 -13.62
CA THR A 144 8.91 -5.99 -14.09
C THR A 144 9.10 -6.01 -15.61
N THR A 145 9.39 -7.18 -16.21
CA THR A 145 9.49 -7.30 -17.66
C THR A 145 8.17 -6.96 -18.38
N ALA A 146 7.02 -7.38 -17.80
CA ALA A 146 5.72 -7.01 -18.36
C ALA A 146 5.45 -5.50 -18.26
N ILE A 147 5.83 -4.87 -17.15
CA ILE A 147 5.69 -3.41 -16.93
C ILE A 147 6.52 -2.64 -17.95
N GLU A 148 7.76 -3.05 -18.24
CA GLU A 148 8.68 -2.40 -19.17
C GLU A 148 8.12 -2.29 -20.60
N GLN A 149 7.21 -3.19 -20.99
CA GLN A 149 6.52 -3.21 -22.29
C GLN A 149 5.31 -2.27 -22.35
N LEU A 150 4.94 -1.63 -21.24
CA LEU A 150 3.77 -0.76 -21.15
C LEU A 150 4.18 0.71 -21.07
N ARG A 151 3.21 1.58 -21.31
CA ARG A 151 3.31 3.02 -21.01
C ARG A 151 1.99 3.43 -20.37
N ALA A 152 2.04 4.22 -19.30
CA ALA A 152 0.86 4.74 -18.64
C ALA A 152 0.89 6.26 -18.56
N ASP A 153 -0.28 6.86 -18.52
CA ASP A 153 -0.43 8.30 -18.34
C ASP A 153 -0.14 8.69 -16.89
N VAL A 154 -0.60 7.85 -15.93
CA VAL A 154 -0.51 8.13 -14.50
C VAL A 154 -0.05 6.89 -13.74
N PHE A 155 0.85 7.06 -12.80
CA PHE A 155 1.17 6.09 -11.76
C PHE A 155 0.83 6.66 -10.39
N ILE A 156 -0.01 5.97 -9.64
CA ILE A 156 -0.38 6.32 -8.27
C ILE A 156 0.18 5.27 -7.33
N MET A 157 0.95 5.72 -6.36
CA MET A 157 1.60 4.84 -5.39
C MET A 157 1.58 5.39 -3.97
N SER A 158 1.89 4.53 -3.01
CA SER A 158 2.26 4.92 -1.65
C SER A 158 3.59 4.30 -1.25
N THR A 159 4.08 4.69 -0.08
CA THR A 159 5.39 4.25 0.45
C THR A 159 5.26 3.73 1.88
N ALA A 160 6.24 2.93 2.33
CA ALA A 160 6.29 2.47 3.72
C ALA A 160 6.84 3.55 4.66
N ALA A 161 7.85 4.30 4.20
CA ALA A 161 8.50 5.36 4.98
C ALA A 161 9.01 6.48 4.07
N ILE A 162 9.19 7.67 4.66
CA ILE A 162 9.86 8.81 4.05
C ILE A 162 10.98 9.24 5.00
N THR A 163 12.22 9.19 4.54
CA THR A 163 13.40 9.63 5.29
C THR A 163 14.25 10.49 4.38
N ASP A 164 14.68 11.66 4.85
CA ASP A 164 15.50 12.61 4.08
C ASP A 164 14.90 12.94 2.70
N ASP A 165 13.55 13.04 2.65
CA ASP A 165 12.75 13.29 1.44
C ASP A 165 12.86 12.22 0.35
N ILE A 166 13.21 11.01 0.72
CA ILE A 166 13.24 9.83 -0.14
C ILE A 166 12.19 8.83 0.34
N CYS A 167 11.46 8.24 -0.61
CA CYS A 167 10.55 7.12 -0.36
C CYS A 167 11.32 5.83 -0.14
N PHE A 168 10.94 5.06 0.90
CA PHE A 168 11.56 3.78 1.24
C PHE A 168 10.53 2.66 1.41
N HIS A 169 10.97 1.42 1.20
CA HIS A 169 10.20 0.21 1.48
C HIS A 169 11.06 -0.88 2.13
N GLN A 170 10.42 -1.88 2.77
CA GLN A 170 11.10 -3.00 3.45
C GLN A 170 11.57 -4.10 2.48
N SER A 171 10.92 -4.24 1.32
CA SER A 171 11.16 -5.31 0.34
C SER A 171 11.79 -4.72 -0.93
N GLN A 172 12.86 -5.37 -1.40
CA GLN A 172 13.51 -5.04 -2.66
C GLN A 172 12.58 -5.32 -3.84
N GLU A 173 11.83 -6.43 -3.81
CA GLU A 173 10.91 -6.81 -4.88
C GLU A 173 9.80 -5.78 -5.07
N THR A 174 9.32 -5.19 -3.96
CA THR A 174 8.35 -4.10 -4.01
C THR A 174 8.97 -2.85 -4.66
N ILE A 175 10.20 -2.50 -4.30
CA ILE A 175 10.91 -1.36 -4.88
C ILE A 175 11.14 -1.56 -6.38
N ASP A 176 11.62 -2.75 -6.80
CA ASP A 176 11.87 -3.05 -8.21
C ASP A 176 10.58 -2.94 -9.04
N THR A 177 9.47 -3.45 -8.50
CA THR A 177 8.17 -3.37 -9.17
C THR A 177 7.65 -1.93 -9.27
N LYS A 178 7.70 -1.17 -8.17
CA LYS A 178 7.27 0.24 -8.17
C LYS A 178 8.17 1.12 -9.02
N ARG A 179 9.49 0.86 -9.04
CA ARG A 179 10.44 1.59 -9.88
C ARG A 179 10.16 1.34 -11.38
N ALA A 180 9.87 0.10 -11.75
CA ALA A 180 9.49 -0.21 -13.13
C ALA A 180 8.21 0.56 -13.55
N MET A 181 7.17 0.61 -12.71
CA MET A 181 5.95 1.41 -12.97
C MET A 181 6.27 2.91 -13.06
N PHE A 182 7.12 3.41 -12.17
CA PHE A 182 7.54 4.80 -12.10
C PHE A 182 8.23 5.25 -13.39
N ASP A 183 9.15 4.42 -13.93
CA ASP A 183 9.96 4.76 -15.09
C ASP A 183 9.17 4.77 -16.40
N VAL A 184 8.07 4.03 -16.48
CA VAL A 184 7.23 3.93 -17.71
C VAL A 184 5.97 4.80 -17.66
N SER A 185 5.82 5.64 -16.63
CA SER A 185 4.66 6.51 -16.43
C SER A 185 4.97 7.97 -16.69
N ALA A 186 4.05 8.66 -17.38
CA ALA A 186 4.21 10.08 -17.72
C ALA A 186 4.03 10.99 -16.50
N LYS A 187 3.05 10.70 -15.63
CA LYS A 187 2.78 11.44 -14.38
C LYS A 187 2.87 10.49 -13.19
N ARG A 188 3.51 10.92 -12.12
CA ARG A 188 3.79 10.15 -10.90
C ARG A 188 3.20 10.84 -9.69
N ILE A 189 2.31 10.14 -8.99
CA ILE A 189 1.57 10.67 -7.84
C ILE A 189 1.88 9.81 -6.63
N LEU A 190 2.40 10.42 -5.57
CA LEU A 190 2.62 9.79 -4.28
C LEU A 190 1.51 10.14 -3.30
N LEU A 191 0.95 9.14 -2.64
CA LEU A 191 0.02 9.30 -1.52
C LEU A 191 0.72 8.92 -0.22
N ALA A 192 0.86 9.83 0.72
CA ALA A 192 1.56 9.59 1.99
C ALA A 192 0.80 10.17 3.17
N ASP A 193 0.36 9.32 4.10
CA ASP A 193 -0.16 9.79 5.37
C ASP A 193 0.97 10.30 6.28
N HIS A 194 0.65 11.18 7.24
CA HIS A 194 1.59 11.82 8.17
C HIS A 194 2.49 10.84 8.93
N THR A 195 2.09 9.57 9.10
CA THR A 195 2.91 8.59 9.83
C THR A 195 4.14 8.15 9.04
N LYS A 196 4.15 8.34 7.70
CA LYS A 196 5.25 7.93 6.84
C LYS A 196 6.53 8.71 7.10
N PHE A 197 6.44 9.93 7.54
CA PHE A 197 7.58 10.80 7.91
C PHE A 197 8.28 10.40 9.22
N LYS A 198 7.65 9.51 10.01
CA LYS A 198 8.19 9.02 11.29
C LYS A 198 8.71 7.58 11.21
N LYS A 199 8.55 6.92 10.06
CA LYS A 199 8.96 5.54 9.83
C LYS A 199 10.28 5.45 9.08
N ARG A 200 10.93 4.29 9.19
CA ARG A 200 12.15 3.95 8.46
C ARG A 200 11.95 2.62 7.73
N ALA A 201 12.57 2.51 6.57
CA ALA A 201 12.61 1.29 5.78
C ALA A 201 13.99 1.17 5.11
N LEU A 202 14.26 0.03 4.48
CA LEU A 202 15.62 -0.32 4.08
C LEU A 202 15.97 0.16 2.66
N TYR A 203 15.05 -0.03 1.70
CA TYR A 203 15.34 0.18 0.28
C TYR A 203 14.72 1.48 -0.21
N GLY A 204 15.54 2.37 -0.79
CA GLY A 204 15.10 3.63 -1.38
C GLY A 204 14.50 3.45 -2.77
N LEU A 205 13.49 4.26 -3.10
CA LEU A 205 12.83 4.26 -4.40
C LEU A 205 13.13 5.51 -5.23
N ALA A 206 12.72 6.68 -4.73
CA ALA A 206 12.77 7.95 -5.43
C ALA A 206 12.73 9.11 -4.45
N GLN A 207 13.28 10.25 -4.84
CA GLN A 207 13.15 11.51 -4.10
C GLN A 207 11.73 12.08 -4.29
N LEU A 208 11.21 12.78 -3.29
CA LEU A 208 9.88 13.40 -3.38
C LEU A 208 9.79 14.44 -4.48
N THR A 209 10.89 15.05 -4.89
CA THR A 209 10.98 16.00 -6.00
C THR A 209 10.88 15.34 -7.38
N GLU A 210 10.97 14.00 -7.47
CA GLU A 210 10.79 13.26 -8.72
C GLU A 210 9.29 12.99 -9.04
N PHE A 211 8.39 13.28 -8.07
CA PHE A 211 6.96 13.13 -8.27
C PHE A 211 6.33 14.41 -8.81
N ASP A 212 5.40 14.27 -9.75
CA ASP A 212 4.60 15.39 -10.27
C ASP A 212 3.63 15.93 -9.22
N HIS A 213 3.14 15.05 -8.32
CA HIS A 213 2.35 15.43 -7.16
C HIS A 213 2.69 14.53 -5.97
N VAL A 214 2.90 15.14 -4.81
CA VAL A 214 2.94 14.48 -3.51
C VAL A 214 1.71 14.92 -2.73
N ILE A 215 0.83 13.99 -2.39
CA ILE A 215 -0.40 14.27 -1.64
C ILE A 215 -0.22 13.75 -0.22
N VAL A 216 -0.38 14.62 0.76
CA VAL A 216 -0.31 14.31 2.19
C VAL A 216 -1.64 14.59 2.88
N ASP A 217 -1.92 13.92 3.99
CA ASP A 217 -3.13 14.19 4.79
C ASP A 217 -2.97 15.44 5.66
N SER A 218 -4.10 15.99 6.14
CA SER A 218 -4.18 17.23 6.93
C SER A 218 -3.40 17.19 8.26
N ARG A 219 -3.08 15.98 8.77
CA ARG A 219 -2.30 15.78 10.00
C ARG A 219 -0.78 15.79 9.79
N THR A 220 -0.31 15.99 8.56
CA THR A 220 1.12 16.19 8.28
C THR A 220 1.60 17.49 8.94
N SER A 221 2.76 17.44 9.60
CA SER A 221 3.26 18.58 10.35
C SER A 221 3.54 19.78 9.44
N SER A 222 3.33 21.01 9.97
CA SER A 222 3.68 22.25 9.27
C SER A 222 5.14 22.26 8.83
N ASP A 223 6.03 21.79 9.72
CA ASP A 223 7.46 21.74 9.45
C ASP A 223 7.80 20.84 8.25
N ASP A 224 7.15 19.67 8.13
CA ASP A 224 7.32 18.80 6.97
C ASP A 224 6.75 19.45 5.69
N ILE A 225 5.58 20.06 5.78
CA ILE A 225 4.94 20.76 4.66
C ILE A 225 5.83 21.90 4.14
N ASP A 226 6.30 22.77 5.02
CA ASP A 226 7.14 23.92 4.66
C ASP A 226 8.49 23.48 4.11
N ARG A 227 9.10 22.46 4.72
CA ARG A 227 10.35 21.86 4.25
C ARG A 227 10.22 21.30 2.83
N LEU A 228 9.16 20.55 2.54
CA LEU A 228 8.92 19.94 1.23
C LEU A 228 8.64 21.00 0.17
N ARG A 229 7.82 22.01 0.47
CA ARG A 229 7.55 23.12 -0.43
C ARG A 229 8.81 23.94 -0.72
N GLY A 230 9.64 24.18 0.31
CA GLY A 230 10.91 24.88 0.19
C GLY A 230 11.94 24.16 -0.70
N LYS A 231 11.81 22.83 -0.88
CA LYS A 231 12.63 22.01 -1.78
C LYS A 231 12.06 21.85 -3.19
N GLY A 232 10.95 22.51 -3.50
CA GLY A 232 10.31 22.45 -4.82
C GLY A 232 9.44 21.23 -5.06
N THR A 233 9.03 20.51 -4.01
CA THR A 233 8.06 19.42 -4.14
C THR A 233 6.67 19.98 -4.46
N HIS A 234 6.00 19.45 -5.47
CA HIS A 234 4.61 19.78 -5.81
C HIS A 234 3.67 19.13 -4.78
N LEU A 235 3.53 19.77 -3.63
CA LEU A 235 2.82 19.24 -2.47
C LEU A 235 1.36 19.69 -2.46
N LEU A 236 0.45 18.72 -2.38
CA LEU A 236 -0.98 18.91 -2.11
C LEU A 236 -1.30 18.40 -0.70
N VAL A 237 -2.05 19.18 0.07
CA VAL A 237 -2.58 18.73 1.37
C VAL A 237 -4.04 18.38 1.18
N ALA A 238 -4.39 17.11 1.37
CA ALA A 238 -5.78 16.65 1.27
C ALA A 238 -6.62 17.30 2.37
N PRO A 239 -7.80 17.84 2.04
CA PRO A 239 -8.67 18.46 3.04
C PRO A 239 -9.19 17.42 4.04
N GLU A 240 -9.48 17.86 5.25
CA GLU A 240 -10.22 17.03 6.20
C GLU A 240 -11.60 16.72 5.63
N THR A 241 -11.94 15.43 5.58
CA THR A 241 -13.32 15.05 5.28
C THR A 241 -14.15 15.35 6.54
N PRO A 242 -15.24 16.15 6.46
CA PRO A 242 -16.14 16.28 7.60
C PRO A 242 -16.56 14.88 8.02
N GLY A 243 -16.34 14.52 9.30
CA GLY A 243 -16.52 13.18 9.81
C GLY A 243 -17.81 12.55 9.33
N LEU A 244 -17.75 11.36 8.77
CA LEU A 244 -18.88 10.43 8.74
C LEU A 244 -19.24 10.20 10.21
N ILE A 245 -20.25 10.94 10.68
CA ILE A 245 -20.85 10.69 11.99
C ILE A 245 -21.41 9.27 11.90
N ALA A 246 -20.81 8.38 12.71
CA ALA A 246 -21.19 6.97 12.84
C ALA A 246 -22.60 6.82 13.39
#